data_ef5a8ac566de2887b07710cd6d22ebe2
#
_entry.id   ef5a8ac566de2887b07710cd6d22ebe2
#
_cell.length_a   1.000
_cell.length_b   1.000
_cell.length_c   1.000
_cell.angle_alpha   90.00
_cell.angle_beta   90.00
_cell.angle_gamma   90.00
#
_symmetry.space_group_name_H-M   'P 1'
#
loop_
_entity.id
_entity.type
_entity.pdbx_description
1 polymer ?
#
loop_
_entity_poly.entity_id
_entity_poly.type
_entity_poly.pdbx_seq_one_letter_code
_entity_poly.pdbx_strand_id
1 'polypeptide(L)'
;HPEIPDLKRETTLRMTRATADALTAHMRQDSHKEQLAFGLASQTETEEGIEFLVDELLFPDPEDLVNQSVAGICPAKPFQGVVYLLAQQAGKTIVEFHTHPGPWKPHFSLTDEHGVKNAEYIVNHFPEPTTLLMVVGNNRFDAFEGIVFDRKVRKFIQIARWETLGRPTGISVFGQDVVPSAGPPSDLFDRQCKIPGWNQEGLERQRIGILGAGGNGAPLVQLLAGIGAGRQGFIAIAYPDTIEPSNLPRIPYACAEHVGTAKVVVAADYIRRKSPGTPVFSFACRFNDTAVRRRMKMATTLFQCGDNNGGRKEANDLAVRYGIPLIDLGCDIQVSKESVVAGGQVRLVLPGQTACLVCCRGFDPAQAAIDQMSEASRALQAVQGYVVGAQAEATPSVANLNGFTVQFALSQFLALVNGSDFAQWDYLHFDQFTGRTIPARTVRDPECPQCGQDGYLLAGDPAEPKKIGQPKIRPWGEGPPKGATKKRAPAQPTTSRKWWKRTKKT
;
A
#
# COMPACT_ATOMS: atom_id res chain seq x y z
N HIS A 1 -11.45 15.85 -29.59
CA HIS A 1 -11.25 14.89 -28.48
C HIS A 1 -10.57 13.66 -29.06
N PRO A 2 -9.35 13.26 -28.62
CA PRO A 2 -8.81 11.96 -28.98
C PRO A 2 -9.68 10.91 -28.28
N GLU A 3 -10.14 9.94 -29.05
CA GLU A 3 -10.78 8.73 -28.55
C GLU A 3 -9.82 8.06 -27.55
N ILE A 4 -10.21 8.03 -26.30
CA ILE A 4 -9.52 7.26 -25.25
C ILE A 4 -9.73 5.79 -25.63
N PRO A 5 -8.66 5.01 -25.89
CA PRO A 5 -8.80 3.59 -26.13
C PRO A 5 -9.58 2.97 -24.98
N ASP A 6 -10.43 2.01 -25.29
CA ASP A 6 -11.23 1.21 -24.36
C ASP A 6 -10.29 0.33 -23.50
N LEU A 7 -9.49 1.00 -22.67
CA LEU A 7 -8.69 0.36 -21.66
C LEU A 7 -9.66 -0.34 -20.73
N LYS A 8 -9.65 -1.65 -20.72
CA LYS A 8 -10.28 -2.49 -19.69
C LYS A 8 -9.69 -2.03 -18.35
N ARG A 9 -10.32 -1.02 -17.73
CA ARG A 9 -9.89 -0.50 -16.43
C ARG A 9 -10.12 -1.61 -15.42
N GLU A 10 -9.05 -2.20 -14.94
CA GLU A 10 -9.12 -3.19 -13.89
C GLU A 10 -9.58 -2.51 -12.60
N THR A 11 -10.49 -3.17 -11.88
CA THR A 11 -10.93 -2.72 -10.57
C THR A 11 -10.36 -3.64 -9.52
N THR A 12 -9.64 -3.07 -8.56
CA THR A 12 -9.02 -3.81 -7.45
C THR A 12 -9.66 -3.41 -6.13
N LEU A 13 -10.06 -4.38 -5.33
CA LEU A 13 -10.44 -4.20 -3.93
C LEU A 13 -9.24 -4.60 -3.06
N ARG A 14 -8.78 -3.71 -2.21
CA ARG A 14 -7.59 -3.90 -1.38
C ARG A 14 -7.91 -3.63 0.08
N MET A 15 -7.37 -4.46 0.97
CA MET A 15 -7.46 -4.26 2.41
C MET A 15 -6.25 -4.85 3.14
N THR A 16 -6.06 -4.47 4.40
CA THR A 16 -5.04 -5.10 5.24
C THR A 16 -5.46 -6.52 5.64
N ARG A 17 -4.51 -7.36 6.01
CA ARG A 17 -4.79 -8.71 6.53
C ARG A 17 -5.70 -8.64 7.76
N ALA A 18 -5.49 -7.69 8.67
CA ALA A 18 -6.33 -7.53 9.86
C ALA A 18 -7.79 -7.20 9.50
N THR A 19 -8.01 -6.32 8.53
CA THR A 19 -9.35 -5.98 8.03
C THR A 19 -10.02 -7.20 7.38
N ALA A 20 -9.28 -7.94 6.54
CA ALA A 20 -9.79 -9.14 5.88
C ALA A 20 -10.12 -10.26 6.88
N ASP A 21 -9.31 -10.45 7.90
CA ASP A 21 -9.53 -11.46 8.94
C ASP A 21 -10.77 -11.11 9.78
N ALA A 22 -10.96 -9.84 10.16
CA ALA A 22 -12.15 -9.37 10.86
C ALA A 22 -13.42 -9.56 10.01
N LEU A 23 -13.37 -9.20 8.72
CA LEU A 23 -14.47 -9.43 7.79
C LEU A 23 -14.80 -10.92 7.67
N THR A 24 -13.79 -11.76 7.43
CA THR A 24 -13.96 -13.20 7.28
C THR A 24 -14.51 -13.85 8.56
N ALA A 25 -14.06 -13.42 9.74
CA ALA A 25 -14.58 -13.91 11.01
C ALA A 25 -16.07 -13.61 11.18
N HIS A 26 -16.50 -12.39 10.80
CA HIS A 26 -17.93 -12.02 10.84
C HIS A 26 -18.73 -12.81 9.81
N MET A 27 -18.26 -12.90 8.58
CA MET A 27 -18.96 -13.58 7.48
C MET A 27 -19.12 -15.10 7.67
N ARG A 28 -18.36 -15.70 8.59
CA ARG A 28 -18.42 -17.14 8.94
C ARG A 28 -19.23 -17.44 10.19
N GLN A 29 -19.85 -16.45 10.83
CA GLN A 29 -20.56 -16.64 12.11
C GLN A 29 -21.71 -17.63 12.00
N ASP A 30 -22.47 -17.62 10.89
CA ASP A 30 -23.53 -18.58 10.64
C ASP A 30 -23.48 -19.03 9.17
N SER A 31 -23.12 -20.29 8.94
CA SER A 31 -23.02 -20.88 7.60
C SER A 31 -24.37 -21.23 6.95
N HIS A 32 -25.46 -21.14 7.72
CA HIS A 32 -26.82 -21.50 7.29
C HIS A 32 -27.67 -20.28 6.91
N LYS A 33 -27.20 -19.07 7.24
CA LYS A 33 -27.85 -17.81 6.92
C LYS A 33 -26.89 -16.87 6.22
N GLU A 34 -27.43 -16.00 5.40
CA GLU A 34 -26.65 -14.92 4.82
C GLU A 34 -26.10 -14.00 5.91
N GLN A 35 -24.86 -13.58 5.75
CA GLN A 35 -24.19 -12.60 6.59
C GLN A 35 -24.01 -11.30 5.80
N LEU A 36 -23.99 -10.17 6.47
CA LEU A 36 -23.88 -8.84 5.88
C LEU A 36 -22.84 -8.03 6.64
N ALA A 37 -22.03 -7.29 5.90
CA ALA A 37 -21.16 -6.25 6.43
C ALA A 37 -21.06 -5.09 5.45
N PHE A 38 -20.74 -3.91 5.94
CA PHE A 38 -20.36 -2.78 5.08
C PHE A 38 -18.91 -2.39 5.34
N GLY A 39 -18.21 -2.05 4.26
CA GLY A 39 -16.90 -1.44 4.30
C GLY A 39 -16.94 0.00 3.81
N LEU A 40 -16.11 0.84 4.38
CA LEU A 40 -15.82 2.16 3.82
C LEU A 40 -14.46 2.11 3.14
N ALA A 41 -14.38 2.60 1.91
CA ALA A 41 -13.19 2.51 1.10
C ALA A 41 -12.77 3.87 0.53
N SER A 42 -11.50 4.20 0.63
CA SER A 42 -10.89 5.28 -0.13
C SER A 42 -10.62 4.82 -1.57
N GLN A 43 -10.75 5.72 -2.53
CA GLN A 43 -10.53 5.41 -3.93
C GLN A 43 -9.21 6.03 -4.41
N THR A 44 -8.44 5.27 -5.18
CA THR A 44 -7.24 5.77 -5.86
C THR A 44 -7.20 5.33 -7.32
N GLU A 45 -6.80 6.23 -8.21
CA GLU A 45 -6.60 5.91 -9.63
C GLU A 45 -5.18 5.41 -9.86
N THR A 46 -5.04 4.31 -10.62
CA THR A 46 -3.77 3.73 -11.02
C THR A 46 -3.64 3.70 -12.55
N GLU A 47 -2.50 3.30 -13.06
CA GLU A 47 -2.30 3.13 -14.50
C GLU A 47 -3.12 1.95 -15.06
N GLU A 48 -3.44 0.95 -14.24
CA GLU A 48 -4.22 -0.23 -14.64
C GLU A 48 -5.71 -0.03 -14.42
N GLY A 49 -6.11 0.90 -13.52
CA GLY A 49 -7.52 1.13 -13.23
C GLY A 49 -7.77 1.84 -11.91
N ILE A 50 -8.78 1.38 -11.18
CA ILE A 50 -9.20 1.98 -9.92
C ILE A 50 -8.98 0.97 -8.79
N GLU A 51 -8.35 1.41 -7.71
CA GLU A 51 -8.21 0.63 -6.48
C GLU A 51 -9.08 1.23 -5.37
N PHE A 52 -9.82 0.37 -4.66
CA PHE A 52 -10.63 0.69 -3.49
C PHE A 52 -9.94 0.12 -2.25
N LEU A 53 -9.55 1.00 -1.34
CA LEU A 53 -8.79 0.69 -0.13
C LEU A 53 -9.75 0.65 1.06
N VAL A 54 -10.17 -0.54 1.48
CA VAL A 54 -11.10 -0.73 2.61
C VAL A 54 -10.33 -0.58 3.92
N ASP A 55 -10.71 0.40 4.72
CA ASP A 55 -10.05 0.72 6.00
C ASP A 55 -10.98 0.61 7.22
N GLU A 56 -12.29 0.63 7.03
CA GLU A 56 -13.28 0.54 8.09
C GLU A 56 -14.35 -0.50 7.74
N LEU A 57 -14.78 -1.26 8.74
CA LEU A 57 -15.85 -2.24 8.62
C LEU A 57 -16.97 -1.90 9.61
N LEU A 58 -18.21 -2.03 9.15
CA LEU A 58 -19.43 -1.81 9.92
C LEU A 58 -20.22 -3.12 9.89
N PHE A 59 -20.41 -3.71 11.03
CA PHE A 59 -21.17 -4.95 11.20
C PHE A 59 -22.53 -4.63 11.79
N PRO A 60 -23.65 -5.09 11.18
CA PRO A 60 -24.96 -4.93 11.75
C PRO A 60 -25.12 -5.84 12.97
N ASP A 61 -25.72 -5.32 14.03
CA ASP A 61 -26.24 -6.14 15.12
C ASP A 61 -27.55 -6.83 14.68
N PRO A 62 -28.03 -7.90 15.34
CA PRO A 62 -29.29 -8.55 14.96
C PRO A 62 -30.51 -7.61 14.89
N GLU A 63 -30.53 -6.57 15.71
CA GLU A 63 -31.60 -5.52 15.69
C GLU A 63 -31.50 -4.55 14.51
N ASP A 64 -30.34 -4.52 13.83
CA ASP A 64 -30.10 -3.73 12.63
C ASP A 64 -30.54 -4.46 11.35
N LEU A 65 -31.08 -5.67 11.47
CA LEU A 65 -31.55 -6.49 10.36
C LEU A 65 -33.08 -6.59 10.38
N VAL A 66 -33.72 -6.32 9.24
CA VAL A 66 -35.16 -6.56 9.04
C VAL A 66 -35.43 -8.05 8.80
N ASN A 67 -34.52 -8.70 8.07
CA ASN A 67 -34.58 -10.11 7.71
C ASN A 67 -33.18 -10.69 7.61
N GLN A 68 -33.01 -11.91 8.11
CA GLN A 68 -31.81 -12.72 7.91
C GLN A 68 -32.24 -14.18 7.74
N SER A 69 -31.99 -14.74 6.56
CA SER A 69 -32.41 -16.11 6.22
C SER A 69 -31.35 -16.79 5.33
N VAL A 70 -31.66 -18.00 4.89
CA VAL A 70 -30.87 -18.73 3.88
C VAL A 70 -30.96 -18.13 2.47
N ALA A 71 -32.00 -17.29 2.22
CA ALA A 71 -32.32 -16.79 0.88
C ALA A 71 -32.35 -15.25 0.80
N GLY A 72 -31.82 -14.57 1.81
CA GLY A 72 -31.72 -13.12 1.78
C GLY A 72 -31.44 -12.50 3.13
N ILE A 73 -30.74 -11.39 3.09
CA ILE A 73 -30.46 -10.52 4.23
C ILE A 73 -30.84 -9.08 3.87
N CYS A 74 -31.47 -8.38 4.81
CA CYS A 74 -31.90 -7.02 4.58
C CYS A 74 -31.58 -6.16 5.81
N PRO A 75 -30.72 -5.15 5.67
CA PRO A 75 -30.43 -4.22 6.76
C PRO A 75 -31.60 -3.26 6.99
N ALA A 76 -31.82 -2.88 8.25
CA ALA A 76 -32.81 -1.89 8.62
C ALA A 76 -32.40 -0.49 8.10
N LYS A 77 -33.40 0.30 7.72
CA LYS A 77 -33.19 1.67 7.20
C LYS A 77 -32.37 2.57 8.11
N PRO A 78 -32.52 2.54 9.46
CA PRO A 78 -31.67 3.35 10.34
C PRO A 78 -30.19 3.00 10.22
N PHE A 79 -29.85 1.70 10.16
CA PHE A 79 -28.45 1.23 10.02
C PHE A 79 -27.88 1.65 8.65
N GLN A 80 -28.64 1.44 7.57
CA GLN A 80 -28.25 1.94 6.25
C GLN A 80 -27.99 3.46 6.27
N GLY A 81 -28.85 4.22 6.92
CA GLY A 81 -28.68 5.67 7.08
C GLY A 81 -27.37 6.04 7.78
N VAL A 82 -26.98 5.29 8.80
CA VAL A 82 -25.68 5.48 9.49
C VAL A 82 -24.52 5.20 8.54
N VAL A 83 -24.54 4.09 7.80
CA VAL A 83 -23.51 3.74 6.81
C VAL A 83 -23.34 4.85 5.78
N TYR A 84 -24.44 5.34 5.19
CA TYR A 84 -24.40 6.43 4.21
C TYR A 84 -23.89 7.74 4.79
N LEU A 85 -24.29 8.08 6.00
CA LEU A 85 -23.85 9.31 6.67
C LEU A 85 -22.33 9.27 6.93
N LEU A 86 -21.80 8.15 7.41
CA LEU A 86 -20.38 7.96 7.65
C LEU A 86 -19.59 8.03 6.34
N ALA A 87 -20.06 7.34 5.29
CA ALA A 87 -19.43 7.40 3.97
C ALA A 87 -19.39 8.82 3.41
N GLN A 88 -20.50 9.55 3.52
CA GLN A 88 -20.60 10.93 3.06
C GLN A 88 -19.68 11.88 3.84
N GLN A 89 -19.63 11.75 5.17
CA GLN A 89 -18.77 12.58 6.02
C GLN A 89 -17.30 12.34 5.74
N ALA A 90 -16.92 11.08 5.52
CA ALA A 90 -15.55 10.68 5.23
C ALA A 90 -15.16 10.85 3.75
N GLY A 91 -16.10 11.12 2.84
CA GLY A 91 -15.86 11.15 1.40
C GLY A 91 -15.45 9.79 0.83
N LYS A 92 -15.97 8.70 1.41
CA LYS A 92 -15.62 7.32 1.07
C LYS A 92 -16.68 6.61 0.25
N THR A 93 -16.24 5.61 -0.48
CA THR A 93 -17.07 4.64 -1.19
C THR A 93 -17.58 3.57 -0.23
N ILE A 94 -18.83 3.13 -0.42
CA ILE A 94 -19.41 2.02 0.33
C ILE A 94 -19.14 0.71 -0.40
N VAL A 95 -18.72 -0.32 0.34
CA VAL A 95 -18.61 -1.69 -0.12
C VAL A 95 -19.57 -2.54 0.71
N GLU A 96 -20.59 -3.08 0.07
CA GLU A 96 -21.50 -4.05 0.67
C GLU A 96 -20.93 -5.45 0.49
N PHE A 97 -20.79 -6.20 1.57
CA PHE A 97 -20.38 -7.60 1.58
C PHE A 97 -21.53 -8.45 2.09
N HIS A 98 -21.91 -9.50 1.37
CA HIS A 98 -22.84 -10.51 1.89
C HIS A 98 -22.43 -11.91 1.47
N THR A 99 -22.98 -12.93 2.13
CA THR A 99 -22.72 -14.34 1.81
C THR A 99 -23.96 -15.02 1.28
N HIS A 100 -23.75 -15.98 0.37
CA HIS A 100 -24.75 -16.98 0.03
C HIS A 100 -24.42 -18.29 0.73
N PRO A 101 -25.38 -18.95 1.42
CA PRO A 101 -25.18 -20.24 2.02
C PRO A 101 -24.83 -21.31 0.98
N GLY A 102 -23.75 -22.03 1.21
CA GLY A 102 -23.25 -23.09 0.34
C GLY A 102 -21.77 -22.96 0.02
N PRO A 103 -21.10 -24.08 -0.34
CA PRO A 103 -19.66 -24.09 -0.62
C PRO A 103 -19.31 -23.73 -2.07
N TRP A 104 -20.31 -23.40 -2.89
CA TRP A 104 -20.18 -23.17 -4.33
C TRP A 104 -19.55 -21.81 -4.61
N LYS A 105 -19.10 -21.62 -5.86
CA LYS A 105 -18.73 -20.27 -6.34
C LYS A 105 -19.98 -19.40 -6.25
N PRO A 106 -19.95 -18.29 -5.51
CA PRO A 106 -21.11 -17.42 -5.36
C PRO A 106 -21.39 -16.67 -6.66
N HIS A 107 -22.67 -16.38 -6.89
CA HIS A 107 -23.15 -15.54 -7.98
C HIS A 107 -24.23 -14.63 -7.45
N PHE A 108 -24.36 -13.43 -8.01
CA PHE A 108 -25.47 -12.56 -7.71
C PHE A 108 -26.80 -13.23 -8.05
N SER A 109 -27.72 -13.26 -7.09
CA SER A 109 -29.04 -13.84 -7.22
C SER A 109 -30.08 -12.83 -7.74
N LEU A 110 -31.30 -13.30 -8.05
CA LEU A 110 -32.41 -12.39 -8.38
C LEU A 110 -32.77 -11.45 -7.21
N THR A 111 -32.57 -11.88 -5.97
CA THR A 111 -32.77 -11.04 -4.79
C THR A 111 -31.76 -9.90 -4.74
N ASP A 112 -30.52 -10.16 -5.15
CA ASP A 112 -29.47 -9.15 -5.21
C ASP A 112 -29.74 -8.10 -6.29
N GLU A 113 -30.52 -8.42 -7.33
CA GLU A 113 -30.94 -7.43 -8.34
C GLU A 113 -31.68 -6.23 -7.70
N HIS A 114 -32.41 -6.44 -6.61
CA HIS A 114 -33.04 -5.35 -5.87
C HIS A 114 -32.00 -4.50 -5.14
N GLY A 115 -30.99 -5.14 -4.54
CA GLY A 115 -29.83 -4.46 -3.95
C GLY A 115 -29.06 -3.65 -4.98
N VAL A 116 -28.81 -4.24 -6.15
CA VAL A 116 -28.15 -3.60 -7.29
C VAL A 116 -28.95 -2.36 -7.77
N LYS A 117 -30.28 -2.46 -7.93
CA LYS A 117 -31.14 -1.31 -8.29
C LYS A 117 -31.16 -0.24 -7.22
N ASN A 118 -31.14 -0.65 -5.95
CA ASN A 118 -31.05 0.30 -4.84
C ASN A 118 -29.68 1.02 -4.80
N ALA A 119 -28.60 0.31 -5.03
CA ALA A 119 -27.27 0.88 -5.17
C ALA A 119 -27.20 1.89 -6.33
N GLU A 120 -27.74 1.53 -7.49
CA GLU A 120 -27.85 2.42 -8.65
C GLU A 120 -28.67 3.67 -8.32
N TYR A 121 -29.81 3.52 -7.65
CA TYR A 121 -30.63 4.63 -7.21
C TYR A 121 -29.88 5.57 -6.28
N ILE A 122 -29.18 5.03 -5.27
CA ILE A 122 -28.39 5.80 -4.30
C ILE A 122 -27.31 6.61 -5.00
N VAL A 123 -26.48 5.95 -5.81
CA VAL A 123 -25.39 6.63 -6.51
C VAL A 123 -25.87 7.70 -7.47
N ASN A 124 -27.06 7.55 -8.07
CA ASN A 124 -27.59 8.53 -9.01
C ASN A 124 -28.31 9.72 -8.34
N HIS A 125 -28.86 9.55 -7.13
CA HIS A 125 -29.70 10.57 -6.50
C HIS A 125 -29.05 11.29 -5.32
N PHE A 126 -27.99 10.73 -4.74
CA PHE A 126 -27.27 11.37 -3.63
C PHE A 126 -25.93 11.95 -4.12
N PRO A 127 -25.46 13.08 -3.56
CA PRO A 127 -24.19 13.69 -3.94
C PRO A 127 -23.00 12.75 -3.77
N GLU A 128 -22.97 12.01 -2.67
CA GLU A 128 -22.01 10.99 -2.31
C GLU A 128 -22.72 9.79 -1.68
N PRO A 129 -22.21 8.57 -1.83
CA PRO A 129 -21.05 8.19 -2.63
C PRO A 129 -21.33 8.23 -4.14
N THR A 130 -20.27 8.50 -4.95
CA THR A 130 -20.38 8.46 -6.43
C THR A 130 -20.19 7.06 -7.00
N THR A 131 -19.71 6.14 -6.18
CA THR A 131 -19.40 4.75 -6.50
C THR A 131 -19.86 3.87 -5.35
N LEU A 132 -20.37 2.70 -5.65
CA LEU A 132 -20.74 1.68 -4.68
C LEU A 132 -20.30 0.32 -5.19
N LEU A 133 -19.75 -0.50 -4.29
CA LEU A 133 -19.33 -1.87 -4.57
C LEU A 133 -20.25 -2.85 -3.86
N MET A 134 -20.52 -3.99 -4.52
CA MET A 134 -21.17 -5.13 -3.91
C MET A 134 -20.32 -6.38 -4.12
N VAL A 135 -20.10 -7.15 -3.07
CA VAL A 135 -19.32 -8.38 -3.07
C VAL A 135 -20.14 -9.49 -2.44
N VAL A 136 -20.35 -10.57 -3.18
CA VAL A 136 -20.98 -11.78 -2.68
C VAL A 136 -19.93 -12.87 -2.47
N GLY A 137 -19.92 -13.47 -1.29
CA GLY A 137 -19.07 -14.60 -0.94
C GLY A 137 -19.85 -15.90 -0.72
N ASN A 138 -19.18 -17.04 -0.79
CA ASN A 138 -19.75 -18.30 -0.31
C ASN A 138 -19.80 -18.34 1.23
N ASN A 139 -20.39 -19.40 1.81
CA ASN A 139 -20.53 -19.54 3.26
C ASN A 139 -19.21 -19.66 4.03
N ARG A 140 -18.09 -19.96 3.34
CA ARG A 140 -16.73 -19.98 3.92
C ARG A 140 -16.00 -18.66 3.72
N PHE A 141 -16.58 -17.79 2.94
CA PHE A 141 -15.98 -16.52 2.52
C PHE A 141 -14.53 -16.70 2.00
N ASP A 142 -14.35 -17.71 1.13
CA ASP A 142 -13.09 -18.06 0.48
C ASP A 142 -13.19 -18.02 -1.08
N ALA A 143 -14.40 -17.85 -1.60
CA ALA A 143 -14.70 -17.56 -3.00
C ALA A 143 -15.65 -16.37 -3.07
N PHE A 144 -15.42 -15.47 -4.04
CA PHE A 144 -16.16 -14.22 -4.14
C PHE A 144 -16.51 -13.88 -5.59
N GLU A 145 -17.56 -13.08 -5.76
CA GLU A 145 -17.84 -12.30 -6.95
C GLU A 145 -18.11 -10.86 -6.53
N GLY A 146 -17.71 -9.89 -7.34
CA GLY A 146 -17.90 -8.48 -6.98
C GLY A 146 -18.15 -7.60 -8.19
N ILE A 147 -18.99 -6.59 -7.99
CA ILE A 147 -19.33 -5.57 -8.99
C ILE A 147 -19.17 -4.17 -8.42
N VAL A 148 -18.91 -3.23 -9.29
CA VAL A 148 -18.80 -1.80 -9.01
C VAL A 148 -19.83 -1.07 -9.86
N PHE A 149 -20.60 -0.20 -9.25
CA PHE A 149 -21.39 0.79 -9.95
C PHE A 149 -20.78 2.18 -9.77
N ASP A 150 -20.47 2.83 -10.87
CA ASP A 150 -19.93 4.19 -10.91
C ASP A 150 -20.86 5.13 -11.67
N ARG A 151 -21.18 6.28 -11.08
CA ARG A 151 -22.09 7.30 -11.67
C ARG A 151 -21.62 7.83 -13.02
N LYS A 152 -20.29 7.98 -13.20
CA LYS A 152 -19.72 8.53 -14.44
C LYS A 152 -19.85 7.55 -15.59
N VAL A 153 -19.64 6.26 -15.28
CA VAL A 153 -19.67 5.18 -16.29
C VAL A 153 -21.10 4.70 -16.56
N ARG A 154 -21.99 4.78 -15.57
CA ARG A 154 -23.37 4.27 -15.61
C ARG A 154 -23.49 2.80 -16.00
N LYS A 155 -22.50 2.01 -15.62
CA LYS A 155 -22.44 0.57 -15.88
C LYS A 155 -21.88 -0.14 -14.66
N PHE A 156 -22.29 -1.40 -14.51
CA PHE A 156 -21.63 -2.31 -13.59
C PHE A 156 -20.34 -2.84 -14.20
N ILE A 157 -19.26 -2.75 -13.45
CA ILE A 157 -17.94 -3.26 -13.81
C ILE A 157 -17.62 -4.37 -12.81
N GLN A 158 -17.14 -5.51 -13.30
CA GLN A 158 -16.70 -6.60 -12.43
C GLN A 158 -15.41 -6.20 -11.70
N ILE A 159 -15.32 -6.53 -10.40
CA ILE A 159 -14.07 -6.42 -9.66
C ILE A 159 -13.11 -7.47 -10.24
N ALA A 160 -11.96 -7.01 -10.74
CA ALA A 160 -10.98 -7.89 -11.37
C ALA A 160 -10.06 -8.56 -10.35
N ARG A 161 -9.81 -7.91 -9.20
CA ARG A 161 -8.80 -8.36 -8.24
C ARG A 161 -9.19 -8.02 -6.80
N TRP A 162 -8.93 -8.95 -5.90
CA TRP A 162 -9.00 -8.75 -4.45
C TRP A 162 -7.62 -8.96 -3.84
N GLU A 163 -7.14 -7.99 -3.08
CA GLU A 163 -5.83 -8.03 -2.46
C GLU A 163 -5.94 -7.89 -0.94
N THR A 164 -5.39 -8.85 -0.24
CA THR A 164 -5.22 -8.81 1.21
C THR A 164 -3.74 -8.65 1.51
N LEU A 165 -3.33 -7.46 1.94
CA LEU A 165 -1.94 -7.14 2.16
C LEU A 165 -1.55 -7.38 3.62
N GLY A 166 -0.52 -8.17 3.83
CA GLY A 166 -0.05 -8.53 5.16
C GLY A 166 0.73 -9.84 5.18
N ARG A 167 0.61 -10.60 6.26
CA ARG A 167 1.32 -11.87 6.46
C ARG A 167 0.30 -13.00 6.73
N PRO A 168 -0.01 -13.87 5.77
CA PRO A 168 0.43 -13.82 4.38
C PRO A 168 -0.34 -12.81 3.52
N THR A 169 0.29 -12.35 2.43
CA THR A 169 -0.37 -11.58 1.38
C THR A 169 -1.21 -12.51 0.51
N GLY A 170 -2.48 -12.18 0.33
CA GLY A 170 -3.40 -12.89 -0.56
C GLY A 170 -3.73 -12.04 -1.79
N ILE A 171 -3.66 -12.64 -2.97
CA ILE A 171 -4.04 -12.02 -4.25
C ILE A 171 -5.00 -12.96 -4.95
N SER A 172 -6.27 -12.57 -5.06
CA SER A 172 -7.29 -13.29 -5.82
C SER A 172 -7.63 -12.50 -7.08
N VAL A 173 -7.68 -13.17 -8.22
CA VAL A 173 -8.06 -12.58 -9.51
C VAL A 173 -9.41 -13.17 -9.91
N PHE A 174 -10.39 -12.27 -10.21
CA PHE A 174 -11.73 -12.67 -10.61
C PHE A 174 -11.89 -12.68 -12.14
N GLY A 175 -12.80 -13.48 -12.64
CA GLY A 175 -13.21 -13.45 -14.05
C GLY A 175 -12.20 -14.04 -15.05
N GLN A 176 -11.01 -14.38 -14.64
CA GLN A 176 -10.21 -15.34 -15.36
C GLN A 176 -10.56 -16.71 -14.77
N ASP A 177 -11.04 -17.62 -15.62
CA ASP A 177 -10.84 -19.02 -15.30
C ASP A 177 -9.33 -19.13 -15.06
N VAL A 178 -8.95 -19.22 -13.79
CA VAL A 178 -7.60 -19.59 -13.43
C VAL A 178 -7.50 -21.02 -13.96
N VAL A 179 -7.21 -21.14 -15.24
CA VAL A 179 -6.58 -22.32 -15.74
C VAL A 179 -5.31 -22.33 -14.91
N PRO A 180 -5.20 -23.23 -13.91
CA PRO A 180 -3.90 -23.47 -13.33
C PRO A 180 -3.02 -23.61 -14.57
N SER A 181 -1.97 -22.84 -14.68
CA SER A 181 -0.95 -23.14 -15.68
C SER A 181 -0.40 -24.49 -15.24
N ALA A 182 -1.19 -25.54 -15.52
CA ALA A 182 -0.81 -26.93 -15.42
C ALA A 182 0.08 -27.28 -16.62
N GLY A 183 1.06 -26.41 -16.83
CA GLY A 183 2.32 -26.90 -17.30
C GLY A 183 2.97 -27.59 -16.09
N PRO A 184 3.71 -28.68 -16.30
CA PRO A 184 4.51 -29.27 -15.23
C PRO A 184 5.29 -28.13 -14.57
N PRO A 185 5.43 -28.14 -13.21
CA PRO A 185 6.18 -27.10 -12.52
C PRO A 185 7.48 -26.93 -13.28
N SER A 186 7.76 -25.71 -13.76
CA SER A 186 8.93 -25.52 -14.61
C SER A 186 10.10 -26.05 -13.80
N ASP A 187 10.95 -26.94 -14.33
CA ASP A 187 12.12 -27.54 -13.65
C ASP A 187 12.98 -26.47 -12.99
N LEU A 188 12.83 -25.23 -13.42
CA LEU A 188 13.53 -24.05 -12.92
C LEU A 188 13.35 -23.83 -11.40
N PHE A 189 12.15 -24.07 -10.85
CA PHE A 189 11.84 -23.83 -9.44
C PHE A 189 11.60 -25.14 -8.64
N ASP A 190 11.86 -26.30 -9.23
CA ASP A 190 11.61 -27.62 -8.62
C ASP A 190 12.20 -27.73 -7.20
N ARG A 191 13.41 -27.23 -7.00
CA ARG A 191 14.11 -27.34 -5.70
C ARG A 191 13.41 -26.56 -4.59
N GLN A 192 13.01 -25.33 -4.85
CA GLN A 192 12.35 -24.49 -3.86
C GLN A 192 10.89 -24.92 -3.63
N CYS A 193 10.20 -25.43 -4.64
CA CYS A 193 8.85 -25.96 -4.51
C CYS A 193 8.74 -27.22 -3.61
N LYS A 194 9.88 -27.88 -3.29
CA LYS A 194 9.95 -28.98 -2.31
C LYS A 194 9.92 -28.53 -0.86
N ILE A 195 10.05 -27.23 -0.60
CA ILE A 195 9.97 -26.68 0.76
C ILE A 195 8.50 -26.66 1.20
N PRO A 196 8.13 -27.33 2.33
CA PRO A 196 6.76 -27.28 2.83
C PRO A 196 6.28 -25.85 3.05
N GLY A 197 5.09 -25.53 2.57
CA GLY A 197 4.52 -24.18 2.67
C GLY A 197 5.05 -23.16 1.65
N TRP A 198 5.90 -23.58 0.72
CA TRP A 198 6.38 -22.71 -0.36
C TRP A 198 5.26 -22.43 -1.37
N ASN A 199 5.01 -21.13 -1.62
CA ASN A 199 3.97 -20.66 -2.54
C ASN A 199 4.62 -19.97 -3.76
N GLN A 200 5.02 -20.74 -4.74
CA GLN A 200 5.66 -20.22 -5.97
C GLN A 200 4.72 -19.30 -6.74
N GLU A 201 3.46 -19.68 -6.88
CA GLU A 201 2.47 -18.87 -7.58
C GLU A 201 2.25 -17.51 -6.89
N GLY A 202 2.19 -17.51 -5.56
CA GLY A 202 2.13 -16.29 -4.76
C GLY A 202 3.34 -15.39 -4.96
N LEU A 203 4.55 -15.96 -5.10
CA LEU A 203 5.79 -15.21 -5.41
C LEU A 203 5.73 -14.60 -6.81
N GLU A 204 5.30 -15.35 -7.80
CA GLU A 204 5.23 -14.89 -9.19
C GLU A 204 4.20 -13.76 -9.37
N ARG A 205 3.11 -13.78 -8.62
CA ARG A 205 2.05 -12.76 -8.66
C ARG A 205 2.39 -11.46 -7.92
N GLN A 206 3.51 -11.42 -7.17
CA GLN A 206 3.87 -10.20 -6.44
C GLN A 206 4.13 -9.03 -7.37
N ARG A 207 3.69 -7.86 -6.95
CA ARG A 207 4.04 -6.57 -7.54
C ARG A 207 4.99 -5.85 -6.60
N ILE A 208 6.26 -5.81 -6.97
CA ILE A 208 7.36 -5.43 -6.10
C ILE A 208 7.87 -4.05 -6.45
N GLY A 209 7.89 -3.14 -5.46
CA GLY A 209 8.51 -1.83 -5.57
C GLY A 209 9.84 -1.80 -4.82
N ILE A 210 10.91 -1.35 -5.48
CA ILE A 210 12.27 -1.24 -4.90
C ILE A 210 12.71 0.22 -5.00
N LEU A 211 12.91 0.84 -3.85
CA LEU A 211 13.41 2.20 -3.71
C LEU A 211 14.90 2.14 -3.34
N GLY A 212 15.77 2.32 -4.34
CA GLY A 212 17.21 2.21 -4.21
C GLY A 212 17.81 1.02 -4.98
N ALA A 213 18.82 1.28 -5.81
CA ALA A 213 19.53 0.29 -6.63
C ALA A 213 21.05 0.28 -6.34
N GLY A 214 21.41 0.63 -5.09
CA GLY A 214 22.80 0.64 -4.60
C GLY A 214 23.22 -0.69 -3.98
N GLY A 215 24.06 -0.64 -2.95
CA GLY A 215 24.65 -1.80 -2.28
C GLY A 215 23.63 -2.81 -1.73
N ASN A 216 22.46 -2.36 -1.22
CA ASN A 216 21.39 -3.24 -0.75
C ASN A 216 20.42 -3.61 -1.88
N GLY A 217 20.04 -2.66 -2.75
CA GLY A 217 19.05 -2.91 -3.79
C GLY A 217 19.55 -3.87 -4.86
N ALA A 218 20.82 -3.83 -5.22
CA ALA A 218 21.38 -4.68 -6.27
C ALA A 218 21.39 -6.18 -5.91
N PRO A 219 21.91 -6.61 -4.75
CA PRO A 219 21.79 -8.02 -4.35
C PRO A 219 20.31 -8.45 -4.17
N LEU A 220 19.44 -7.56 -3.70
CA LEU A 220 18.00 -7.86 -3.59
C LEU A 220 17.39 -8.17 -4.96
N VAL A 221 17.65 -7.34 -5.97
CA VAL A 221 17.22 -7.58 -7.36
C VAL A 221 17.71 -8.93 -7.86
N GLN A 222 18.96 -9.29 -7.59
CA GLN A 222 19.52 -10.57 -7.99
C GLN A 222 18.74 -11.75 -7.39
N LEU A 223 18.45 -11.68 -6.09
CA LEU A 223 17.75 -12.75 -5.36
C LEU A 223 16.28 -12.86 -5.79
N LEU A 224 15.56 -11.74 -5.88
CA LEU A 224 14.17 -11.73 -6.33
C LEU A 224 14.01 -12.33 -7.73
N ALA A 225 14.87 -11.94 -8.67
CA ALA A 225 14.88 -12.53 -10.02
C ALA A 225 15.21 -14.03 -9.98
N GLY A 226 16.10 -14.45 -9.07
CA GLY A 226 16.49 -15.85 -8.89
C GLY A 226 15.39 -16.77 -8.41
N ILE A 227 14.53 -16.31 -7.49
CA ILE A 227 13.38 -17.06 -6.96
C ILE A 227 12.11 -16.92 -7.81
N GLY A 228 12.13 -16.16 -8.90
CA GLY A 228 11.00 -15.97 -9.78
C GLY A 228 9.94 -14.99 -9.27
N ALA A 229 10.28 -14.12 -8.32
CA ALA A 229 9.34 -13.14 -7.79
C ALA A 229 8.92 -12.12 -8.86
N GLY A 230 7.62 -11.81 -8.92
CA GLY A 230 7.07 -10.79 -9.82
C GLY A 230 6.90 -11.21 -11.28
N ARG A 231 7.09 -12.48 -11.65
CA ARG A 231 6.99 -12.94 -13.06
C ARG A 231 5.60 -12.75 -13.68
N GLN A 232 4.54 -12.87 -12.88
CA GLN A 232 3.14 -12.63 -13.27
C GLN A 232 2.61 -11.30 -12.74
N GLY A 233 3.42 -10.59 -11.92
CA GLY A 233 3.18 -9.25 -11.45
C GLY A 233 4.12 -8.26 -12.12
N PHE A 234 4.98 -7.59 -11.32
CA PHE A 234 6.06 -6.76 -11.84
C PHE A 234 7.18 -6.55 -10.81
N ILE A 235 8.34 -6.07 -11.29
CA ILE A 235 9.37 -5.45 -10.45
C ILE A 235 9.57 -4.01 -10.94
N ALA A 236 9.34 -3.03 -10.06
CA ALA A 236 9.57 -1.62 -10.31
C ALA A 236 10.73 -1.11 -9.45
N ILE A 237 11.70 -0.44 -10.07
CA ILE A 237 12.92 0.02 -9.42
C ILE A 237 13.07 1.51 -9.65
N ALA A 238 13.24 2.30 -8.58
CA ALA A 238 13.48 3.73 -8.65
C ALA A 238 14.79 4.09 -7.95
N TYR A 239 15.65 4.81 -8.64
CA TYR A 239 16.89 5.38 -8.09
C TYR A 239 17.52 6.37 -9.07
N PRO A 240 17.96 7.56 -8.64
CA PRO A 240 18.47 8.59 -9.55
C PRO A 240 19.90 8.39 -10.04
N ASP A 241 20.71 7.56 -9.35
CA ASP A 241 22.15 7.49 -9.54
C ASP A 241 22.57 6.66 -10.76
N THR A 242 23.77 6.95 -11.25
CA THR A 242 24.51 6.15 -12.23
C THR A 242 25.55 5.24 -11.56
N ILE A 243 26.02 4.25 -12.31
CA ILE A 243 27.12 3.37 -11.88
C ILE A 243 28.42 4.17 -11.87
N GLU A 244 29.12 4.09 -10.75
CA GLU A 244 30.47 4.61 -10.57
C GLU A 244 31.48 3.47 -10.38
N PRO A 245 32.77 3.66 -10.64
CA PRO A 245 33.78 2.62 -10.42
C PRO A 245 33.75 2.07 -8.98
N SER A 246 33.54 2.91 -7.97
CA SER A 246 33.41 2.55 -6.56
C SER A 246 32.21 1.66 -6.24
N ASN A 247 31.24 1.55 -7.14
CA ASN A 247 30.05 0.73 -6.97
C ASN A 247 30.24 -0.72 -7.44
N LEU A 248 31.16 -0.97 -8.37
CA LEU A 248 31.34 -2.27 -8.99
C LEU A 248 31.56 -3.41 -7.98
N PRO A 249 32.34 -3.24 -6.89
CA PRO A 249 32.55 -4.32 -5.91
C PRO A 249 31.26 -4.77 -5.18
N ARG A 250 30.18 -3.96 -5.16
CA ARG A 250 28.95 -4.25 -4.41
C ARG A 250 27.66 -4.31 -5.24
N ILE A 251 27.77 -4.15 -6.57
CA ILE A 251 26.66 -4.38 -7.50
C ILE A 251 26.97 -5.66 -8.30
N PRO A 252 26.41 -6.82 -7.94
CA PRO A 252 26.88 -8.13 -8.38
C PRO A 252 26.72 -8.41 -9.89
N TYR A 253 25.92 -7.63 -10.58
CA TYR A 253 25.67 -7.75 -12.02
C TYR A 253 26.25 -6.60 -12.87
N ALA A 254 26.95 -5.66 -12.23
CA ALA A 254 27.62 -4.57 -12.92
C ALA A 254 29.09 -4.87 -13.22
N CYS A 255 29.56 -4.36 -14.34
CA CYS A 255 30.96 -4.42 -14.75
C CYS A 255 31.43 -3.07 -15.29
N ALA A 256 32.71 -2.96 -15.68
CA ALA A 256 33.30 -1.69 -16.12
C ALA A 256 32.55 -1.01 -17.27
N GLU A 257 31.94 -1.78 -18.16
CA GLU A 257 31.16 -1.27 -19.29
C GLU A 257 29.90 -0.50 -18.86
N HIS A 258 29.41 -0.73 -17.67
CA HIS A 258 28.23 -0.10 -17.13
C HIS A 258 28.50 1.26 -16.45
N VAL A 259 29.77 1.64 -16.27
CA VAL A 259 30.11 2.93 -15.63
C VAL A 259 29.50 4.09 -16.42
N GLY A 260 28.79 4.99 -15.69
CA GLY A 260 28.02 6.09 -16.28
C GLY A 260 26.58 5.76 -16.66
N THR A 261 26.20 4.46 -16.69
CA THR A 261 24.83 4.05 -16.96
C THR A 261 23.97 4.15 -15.68
N ALA A 262 22.69 4.52 -15.81
CA ALA A 262 21.79 4.55 -14.66
C ALA A 262 21.67 3.17 -13.98
N LYS A 263 21.82 3.11 -12.65
CA LYS A 263 21.80 1.86 -11.86
C LYS A 263 20.52 1.06 -12.11
N VAL A 264 19.38 1.73 -12.25
CA VAL A 264 18.06 1.10 -12.49
C VAL A 264 17.97 0.45 -13.88
N VAL A 265 18.68 0.98 -14.89
CA VAL A 265 18.70 0.42 -16.26
C VAL A 265 19.50 -0.89 -16.23
N VAL A 266 20.67 -0.90 -15.60
CA VAL A 266 21.50 -2.10 -15.47
C VAL A 266 20.77 -3.18 -14.67
N ALA A 267 20.06 -2.80 -13.60
CA ALA A 267 19.22 -3.70 -12.81
C ALA A 267 18.10 -4.32 -13.65
N ALA A 268 17.39 -3.49 -14.43
CA ALA A 268 16.30 -3.95 -15.30
C ALA A 268 16.79 -4.94 -16.37
N ASP A 269 17.93 -4.65 -16.98
CA ASP A 269 18.55 -5.53 -17.98
C ASP A 269 19.00 -6.86 -17.37
N TYR A 270 19.51 -6.84 -16.14
CA TYR A 270 19.80 -8.07 -15.42
C TYR A 270 18.53 -8.91 -15.21
N ILE A 271 17.43 -8.32 -14.71
CA ILE A 271 16.17 -9.04 -14.50
C ILE A 271 15.67 -9.66 -15.80
N ARG A 272 15.63 -8.90 -16.91
CA ARG A 272 15.18 -9.40 -18.22
C ARG A 272 15.96 -10.63 -18.69
N ARG A 273 17.27 -10.65 -18.42
CA ARG A 273 18.13 -11.81 -18.76
C ARG A 273 17.97 -12.97 -17.79
N LYS A 274 17.83 -12.70 -16.48
CA LYS A 274 17.77 -13.74 -15.44
C LYS A 274 16.40 -14.38 -15.32
N SER A 275 15.34 -13.59 -15.47
CA SER A 275 13.94 -13.99 -15.37
C SER A 275 13.15 -13.46 -16.56
N PRO A 276 13.33 -14.06 -17.77
CA PRO A 276 12.65 -13.61 -18.97
C PRO A 276 11.12 -13.62 -18.79
N GLY A 277 10.46 -12.59 -19.28
CA GLY A 277 9.01 -12.42 -19.18
C GLY A 277 8.55 -11.67 -17.92
N THR A 278 9.42 -11.42 -16.93
CA THR A 278 9.08 -10.56 -15.79
C THR A 278 8.87 -9.11 -16.25
N PRO A 279 7.69 -8.49 -16.03
CA PRO A 279 7.48 -7.07 -16.32
C PRO A 279 8.39 -6.22 -15.41
N VAL A 280 9.23 -5.37 -16.01
CA VAL A 280 10.19 -4.54 -15.27
C VAL A 280 10.03 -3.08 -15.64
N PHE A 281 9.87 -2.23 -14.61
CA PHE A 281 9.80 -0.77 -14.75
C PHE A 281 11.00 -0.15 -14.03
N SER A 282 11.76 0.69 -14.74
CA SER A 282 12.96 1.36 -14.22
C SER A 282 12.81 2.87 -14.30
N PHE A 283 13.02 3.55 -13.17
CA PHE A 283 12.86 4.99 -13.03
C PHE A 283 14.18 5.61 -12.56
N ALA A 284 14.91 6.25 -13.45
CA ALA A 284 16.16 6.97 -13.14
C ALA A 284 15.84 8.35 -12.56
N CYS A 285 15.03 8.42 -11.52
CA CYS A 285 14.57 9.65 -10.89
C CYS A 285 14.36 9.46 -9.37
N ARG A 286 14.03 10.55 -8.68
CA ARG A 286 13.81 10.53 -7.21
C ARG A 286 12.53 9.81 -6.84
N PHE A 287 12.45 9.29 -5.62
CA PHE A 287 11.32 8.51 -5.12
C PHE A 287 10.01 9.30 -5.03
N ASN A 288 10.09 10.62 -4.86
CA ASN A 288 8.93 11.53 -4.83
C ASN A 288 8.44 11.97 -6.23
N ASP A 289 9.03 11.45 -7.29
CA ASP A 289 8.55 11.69 -8.65
C ASP A 289 7.16 11.08 -8.86
N THR A 290 6.31 11.79 -9.58
CA THR A 290 4.92 11.36 -9.82
C THR A 290 4.82 10.02 -10.55
N ALA A 291 5.71 9.75 -11.51
CA ALA A 291 5.71 8.48 -12.24
C ALA A 291 6.09 7.31 -11.33
N VAL A 292 7.08 7.52 -10.43
CA VAL A 292 7.45 6.54 -9.40
C VAL A 292 6.26 6.26 -8.49
N ARG A 293 5.65 7.31 -7.92
CA ARG A 293 4.50 7.15 -7.00
C ARG A 293 3.34 6.42 -7.66
N ARG A 294 3.01 6.76 -8.90
CA ARG A 294 1.93 6.08 -9.67
C ARG A 294 2.17 4.58 -9.81
N ARG A 295 3.40 4.15 -10.06
CA ARG A 295 3.73 2.74 -10.17
C ARG A 295 3.84 2.05 -8.80
N MET A 296 4.51 2.69 -7.83
CA MET A 296 4.77 2.10 -6.52
C MET A 296 3.49 1.89 -5.68
N LYS A 297 2.47 2.74 -5.81
CA LYS A 297 1.20 2.56 -5.10
C LYS A 297 0.46 1.27 -5.48
N MET A 298 0.75 0.71 -6.66
CA MET A 298 0.20 -0.57 -7.12
C MET A 298 0.95 -1.78 -6.56
N ALA A 299 2.05 -1.59 -5.85
CA ALA A 299 2.85 -2.69 -5.31
C ALA A 299 2.08 -3.47 -4.23
N THR A 300 2.42 -4.75 -4.09
CA THR A 300 1.99 -5.61 -2.98
C THR A 300 3.05 -5.70 -1.90
N THR A 301 4.28 -5.29 -2.21
CA THR A 301 5.41 -5.17 -1.27
C THR A 301 6.35 -4.06 -1.74
N LEU A 302 6.79 -3.22 -0.81
CA LEU A 302 7.83 -2.22 -1.02
C LEU A 302 9.12 -2.61 -0.29
N PHE A 303 10.26 -2.39 -0.93
CA PHE A 303 11.57 -2.45 -0.31
C PHE A 303 12.21 -1.06 -0.33
N GLN A 304 12.62 -0.58 0.84
CA GLN A 304 13.42 0.62 0.99
C GLN A 304 14.87 0.24 1.19
N CYS A 305 15.68 0.44 0.14
CA CYS A 305 17.09 0.05 0.07
C CYS A 305 18.04 1.26 0.02
N GLY A 306 17.50 2.48 -0.02
CA GLY A 306 18.27 3.72 -0.01
C GLY A 306 18.81 4.05 1.39
N ASP A 307 19.80 4.90 1.43
CA ASP A 307 20.52 5.31 2.64
C ASP A 307 20.03 6.65 3.23
N ASN A 308 19.17 7.40 2.53
CA ASN A 308 18.73 8.73 2.96
C ASN A 308 17.36 8.72 3.65
N ASN A 309 17.14 9.71 4.53
CA ASN A 309 15.91 9.86 5.29
C ASN A 309 14.72 10.27 4.43
N GLY A 310 14.96 11.04 3.36
CA GLY A 310 13.92 11.44 2.41
C GLY A 310 13.28 10.24 1.70
N GLY A 311 14.09 9.25 1.31
CA GLY A 311 13.62 8.00 0.73
C GLY A 311 12.81 7.15 1.71
N ARG A 312 13.27 7.05 2.97
CA ARG A 312 12.53 6.34 4.03
C ARG A 312 11.18 6.98 4.31
N LYS A 313 11.14 8.31 4.37
CA LYS A 313 9.89 9.06 4.54
C LYS A 313 8.91 8.77 3.40
N GLU A 314 9.37 8.82 2.15
CA GLU A 314 8.53 8.56 0.98
C GLU A 314 8.03 7.11 0.93
N ALA A 315 8.90 6.14 1.23
CA ALA A 315 8.52 4.73 1.31
C ALA A 315 7.46 4.49 2.40
N ASN A 316 7.62 5.12 3.56
CA ASN A 316 6.66 5.02 4.66
C ASN A 316 5.32 5.67 4.32
N ASP A 317 5.34 6.82 3.64
CA ASP A 317 4.12 7.50 3.17
C ASP A 317 3.33 6.60 2.20
N LEU A 318 4.00 6.01 1.21
CA LEU A 318 3.39 5.05 0.29
C LEU A 318 2.83 3.83 1.03
N ALA A 319 3.61 3.24 1.93
CA ALA A 319 3.20 2.07 2.69
C ALA A 319 1.92 2.34 3.50
N VAL A 320 1.89 3.43 4.26
CA VAL A 320 0.76 3.77 5.13
C VAL A 320 -0.48 4.14 4.30
N ARG A 321 -0.34 5.01 3.29
CA ARG A 321 -1.47 5.49 2.48
C ARG A 321 -2.17 4.41 1.70
N TYR A 322 -1.41 3.46 1.16
CA TYR A 322 -1.96 2.42 0.27
C TYR A 322 -2.00 1.04 0.90
N GLY A 323 -1.71 0.94 2.20
CA GLY A 323 -1.75 -0.32 2.94
C GLY A 323 -0.67 -1.31 2.53
N ILE A 324 0.43 -0.87 1.89
CA ILE A 324 1.43 -1.75 1.31
C ILE A 324 2.48 -2.15 2.36
N PRO A 325 2.74 -3.44 2.60
CA PRO A 325 3.86 -3.90 3.41
C PRO A 325 5.18 -3.29 2.94
N LEU A 326 5.96 -2.73 3.87
CA LEU A 326 7.26 -2.13 3.60
C LEU A 326 8.35 -2.86 4.37
N ILE A 327 9.40 -3.26 3.66
CA ILE A 327 10.63 -3.81 4.23
C ILE A 327 11.72 -2.74 4.09
N ASP A 328 12.05 -2.08 5.20
CA ASP A 328 13.13 -1.09 5.27
C ASP A 328 14.41 -1.77 5.71
N LEU A 329 15.46 -1.63 4.92
CA LEU A 329 16.76 -2.21 5.20
C LEU A 329 17.88 -1.17 5.14
N GLY A 330 18.80 -1.27 6.07
CA GLY A 330 19.96 -0.40 6.15
C GLY A 330 21.12 -1.11 6.80
N CYS A 331 22.32 -0.80 6.34
CA CYS A 331 23.57 -1.21 6.97
C CYS A 331 24.50 -0.02 7.08
N ASP A 332 25.38 -0.07 8.05
CA ASP A 332 26.36 0.98 8.33
C ASP A 332 27.68 0.39 8.79
N ILE A 333 28.77 1.08 8.45
CA ILE A 333 30.10 0.81 8.93
C ILE A 333 30.64 2.11 9.51
N GLN A 334 30.76 2.14 10.83
CA GLN A 334 31.30 3.28 11.55
C GLN A 334 32.77 3.01 11.89
N VAL A 335 33.62 3.91 11.44
CA VAL A 335 35.07 3.85 11.70
C VAL A 335 35.44 4.98 12.64
N SER A 336 36.00 4.64 13.78
CA SER A 336 36.63 5.58 14.72
C SER A 336 38.13 5.30 14.82
N LYS A 337 38.87 6.14 15.54
CA LYS A 337 40.30 5.90 15.78
C LYS A 337 40.56 4.62 16.58
N GLU A 338 39.58 4.16 17.36
CA GLU A 338 39.76 3.07 18.33
C GLU A 338 38.97 1.82 17.96
N SER A 339 37.98 1.91 17.07
CA SER A 339 37.10 0.79 16.74
C SER A 339 36.45 0.91 15.38
N VAL A 340 36.09 -0.23 14.82
CA VAL A 340 35.19 -0.35 13.67
C VAL A 340 33.95 -1.10 14.12
N VAL A 341 32.79 -0.53 13.88
CA VAL A 341 31.49 -1.19 14.10
C VAL A 341 30.83 -1.37 12.75
N ALA A 342 30.39 -2.59 12.46
CA ALA A 342 29.68 -2.89 11.23
C ALA A 342 28.44 -3.73 11.54
N GLY A 343 27.30 -3.31 11.03
CA GLY A 343 26.06 -4.00 11.27
C GLY A 343 24.93 -3.52 10.36
N GLY A 344 23.78 -4.08 10.54
CA GLY A 344 22.61 -3.71 9.76
C GLY A 344 21.32 -3.96 10.50
N GLN A 345 20.27 -3.49 9.88
CA GLN A 345 18.91 -3.61 10.42
C GLN A 345 17.91 -3.85 9.30
N VAL A 346 16.87 -4.58 9.64
CA VAL A 346 15.69 -4.78 8.79
C VAL A 346 14.46 -4.51 9.61
N ARG A 347 13.57 -3.67 9.11
CA ARG A 347 12.25 -3.37 9.69
C ARG A 347 11.16 -3.78 8.74
N LEU A 348 10.14 -4.45 9.28
CA LEU A 348 8.91 -4.74 8.57
C LEU A 348 7.81 -3.81 9.07
N VAL A 349 7.25 -3.03 8.18
CA VAL A 349 6.02 -2.25 8.40
C VAL A 349 4.86 -3.00 7.77
N LEU A 350 3.95 -3.51 8.60
CA LEU A 350 2.63 -4.00 8.19
C LEU A 350 1.61 -2.92 8.56
N PRO A 351 1.08 -2.16 7.57
CA PRO A 351 0.16 -1.07 7.84
C PRO A 351 -1.03 -1.50 8.70
N GLY A 352 -1.29 -0.76 9.76
CA GLY A 352 -2.34 -1.08 10.73
C GLY A 352 -1.97 -2.13 11.80
N GLN A 353 -0.86 -2.87 11.65
CA GLN A 353 -0.47 -3.96 12.56
C GLN A 353 0.82 -3.66 13.32
N THR A 354 1.91 -3.32 12.63
CA THR A 354 3.20 -3.02 13.25
C THR A 354 3.47 -1.53 13.28
N ALA A 355 4.54 -1.11 13.98
CA ALA A 355 4.99 0.27 13.95
C ALA A 355 5.36 0.69 12.52
N CYS A 356 4.92 1.87 12.08
CA CYS A 356 5.47 2.49 10.87
C CYS A 356 6.84 3.13 11.16
N LEU A 357 7.55 3.60 10.14
CA LEU A 357 8.88 4.19 10.35
C LEU A 357 8.86 5.45 11.22
N VAL A 358 7.74 6.18 11.30
CA VAL A 358 7.57 7.31 12.23
C VAL A 358 7.44 6.80 13.67
N CYS A 359 6.61 5.79 13.94
CA CYS A 359 6.46 5.20 15.27
C CYS A 359 7.79 4.73 15.85
N CYS A 360 8.61 4.06 15.04
CA CYS A 360 9.90 3.49 15.48
C CYS A 360 11.09 4.43 15.23
N ARG A 361 10.86 5.70 14.89
CA ARG A 361 11.91 6.69 14.58
C ARG A 361 12.90 6.17 13.53
N GLY A 362 12.40 5.53 12.49
CA GLY A 362 13.19 4.92 11.44
C GLY A 362 13.93 5.90 10.53
N PHE A 363 13.59 7.19 10.62
CA PHE A 363 14.27 8.29 9.94
C PHE A 363 14.18 9.58 10.76
N ASP A 364 15.09 10.53 10.49
CA ASP A 364 15.03 11.89 11.02
C ASP A 364 14.13 12.76 10.14
N PRO A 365 12.99 13.30 10.65
CA PRO A 365 12.10 14.15 9.87
C PRO A 365 12.74 15.44 9.34
N ALA A 366 13.63 16.06 10.11
CA ALA A 366 14.32 17.28 9.69
C ALA A 366 15.27 16.99 8.52
N GLN A 367 16.08 15.94 8.64
CA GLN A 367 16.95 15.50 7.55
C GLN A 367 16.15 15.03 6.33
N ALA A 368 15.03 14.34 6.52
CA ALA A 368 14.15 13.94 5.43
C ALA A 368 13.61 15.14 4.64
N ALA A 369 13.25 16.23 5.33
CA ALA A 369 12.82 17.46 4.68
C ALA A 369 13.95 18.08 3.83
N ILE A 370 15.18 18.06 4.31
CA ILE A 370 16.37 18.54 3.58
C ILE A 370 16.63 17.66 2.36
N ASP A 371 16.58 16.34 2.51
CA ASP A 371 16.81 15.37 1.42
C ASP A 371 15.78 15.53 0.28
N GLN A 372 14.56 15.93 0.61
CA GLN A 372 13.47 16.14 -0.36
C GLN A 372 13.52 17.51 -1.06
N MET A 373 14.33 18.45 -0.58
CA MET A 373 14.46 19.76 -1.23
C MET A 373 15.03 19.64 -2.65
N SER A 374 14.61 20.56 -3.51
CA SER A 374 15.28 20.73 -4.80
C SER A 374 16.73 21.17 -4.59
N GLU A 375 17.59 20.87 -5.53
CA GLU A 375 19.00 21.24 -5.48
C GLU A 375 19.18 22.76 -5.33
N ALA A 376 18.37 23.53 -6.07
CA ALA A 376 18.34 25.00 -5.96
C ALA A 376 17.91 25.48 -4.56
N SER A 377 16.87 24.86 -3.98
CA SER A 377 16.40 25.21 -2.62
C SER A 377 17.45 24.86 -1.55
N ARG A 378 18.11 23.72 -1.71
CA ARG A 378 19.18 23.29 -0.80
C ARG A 378 20.37 24.22 -0.86
N ALA A 379 20.81 24.62 -2.07
CA ALA A 379 21.90 25.57 -2.27
C ALA A 379 21.57 26.93 -1.63
N LEU A 380 20.35 27.42 -1.82
CA LEU A 380 19.91 28.69 -1.23
C LEU A 380 19.94 28.63 0.30
N GLN A 381 19.42 27.57 0.91
CA GLN A 381 19.41 27.41 2.36
C GLN A 381 20.82 27.17 2.94
N ALA A 382 21.71 26.53 2.19
CA ALA A 382 23.12 26.42 2.58
C ALA A 382 23.81 27.79 2.65
N VAL A 383 23.55 28.65 1.65
CA VAL A 383 24.06 30.04 1.68
C VAL A 383 23.52 30.86 2.87
N GLN A 384 22.27 30.57 3.27
CA GLN A 384 21.63 31.24 4.41
C GLN A 384 22.02 30.61 5.77
N GLY A 385 22.81 29.55 5.79
CA GLY A 385 23.27 28.89 7.02
C GLY A 385 22.24 27.97 7.69
N TYR A 386 21.08 27.72 7.04
CA TYR A 386 20.05 26.82 7.56
C TYR A 386 20.32 25.34 7.29
N VAL A 387 21.14 25.05 6.30
CA VAL A 387 21.56 23.68 5.96
C VAL A 387 23.09 23.65 5.88
N VAL A 388 23.71 22.73 6.59
CA VAL A 388 25.15 22.51 6.45
C VAL A 388 25.39 21.97 5.05
N GLY A 389 26.16 22.69 4.25
CA GLY A 389 26.56 22.26 2.91
C GLY A 389 27.50 21.07 2.99
N ALA A 390 26.97 19.88 3.14
CA ALA A 390 27.79 18.68 3.14
C ALA A 390 27.83 18.08 1.74
N GLN A 391 28.99 18.11 1.14
CA GLN A 391 29.43 16.94 0.39
C GLN A 391 29.59 15.85 1.46
N ALA A 392 28.60 14.96 1.58
CA ALA A 392 28.72 13.81 2.46
C ALA A 392 29.92 12.99 1.97
N GLU A 393 30.94 12.84 2.81
CA GLU A 393 32.01 11.89 2.53
C GLU A 393 31.38 10.53 2.25
N ALA A 394 31.89 9.83 1.25
CA ALA A 394 31.40 8.51 0.89
C ALA A 394 31.56 7.57 2.08
N THR A 395 30.44 7.07 2.62
CA THR A 395 30.44 6.15 3.76
C THR A 395 31.02 4.80 3.34
N PRO A 396 31.81 4.14 4.21
CA PRO A 396 32.29 2.80 3.95
C PRO A 396 31.16 1.82 3.64
N SER A 397 31.35 0.97 2.65
CA SER A 397 30.37 -0.05 2.28
C SER A 397 31.06 -1.27 1.69
N VAL A 398 30.59 -2.46 2.02
CA VAL A 398 31.15 -3.72 1.56
C VAL A 398 30.05 -4.73 1.22
N ALA A 399 30.28 -5.50 0.15
CA ALA A 399 29.26 -6.38 -0.44
C ALA A 399 28.73 -7.45 0.54
N ASN A 400 29.56 -8.01 1.42
CA ASN A 400 29.15 -9.03 2.37
C ASN A 400 28.16 -8.49 3.39
N LEU A 401 28.35 -7.27 3.94
CA LEU A 401 27.43 -6.64 4.86
C LEU A 401 26.07 -6.35 4.19
N ASN A 402 26.12 -5.83 2.96
CA ASN A 402 24.92 -5.65 2.14
C ASN A 402 24.19 -6.99 1.92
N GLY A 403 24.93 -8.05 1.62
CA GLY A 403 24.39 -9.40 1.41
C GLY A 403 23.66 -9.94 2.65
N PHE A 404 24.26 -9.84 3.85
CA PHE A 404 23.60 -10.23 5.09
C PHE A 404 22.29 -9.47 5.33
N THR A 405 22.31 -8.15 5.17
CA THR A 405 21.12 -7.32 5.35
C THR A 405 20.01 -7.74 4.40
N VAL A 406 20.35 -7.97 3.14
CA VAL A 406 19.38 -8.36 2.10
C VAL A 406 18.80 -9.75 2.33
N GLN A 407 19.58 -10.71 2.83
CA GLN A 407 19.07 -12.06 3.16
C GLN A 407 18.01 -12.00 4.28
N PHE A 408 18.22 -11.19 5.31
CA PHE A 408 17.20 -10.97 6.33
C PHE A 408 15.94 -10.28 5.76
N ALA A 409 16.11 -9.29 4.89
CA ALA A 409 14.98 -8.64 4.22
C ALA A 409 14.20 -9.62 3.32
N LEU A 410 14.89 -10.50 2.59
CA LEU A 410 14.28 -11.55 1.78
C LEU A 410 13.49 -12.53 2.66
N SER A 411 14.00 -12.90 3.84
CA SER A 411 13.27 -13.76 4.79
C SER A 411 11.93 -13.14 5.19
N GLN A 412 11.87 -11.82 5.40
CA GLN A 412 10.60 -11.12 5.64
C GLN A 412 9.68 -11.16 4.43
N PHE A 413 10.21 -10.96 3.23
CA PHE A 413 9.43 -11.06 2.00
C PHE A 413 8.84 -12.47 1.81
N LEU A 414 9.64 -13.51 2.05
CA LEU A 414 9.16 -14.88 2.01
C LEU A 414 8.06 -15.13 3.05
N ALA A 415 8.17 -14.55 4.25
CA ALA A 415 7.13 -14.62 5.26
C ALA A 415 5.83 -13.89 4.84
N LEU A 416 5.93 -12.80 4.08
CA LEU A 416 4.76 -12.12 3.52
C LEU A 416 4.03 -12.99 2.49
N VAL A 417 4.72 -13.86 1.76
CA VAL A 417 4.13 -14.68 0.72
C VAL A 417 3.74 -16.07 1.21
N ASN A 418 4.62 -16.70 1.99
CA ASN A 418 4.48 -18.11 2.41
C ASN A 418 3.90 -18.28 3.82
N GLY A 419 3.85 -17.19 4.61
CA GLY A 419 3.37 -17.21 6.00
C GLY A 419 4.48 -17.05 7.03
N SER A 420 4.08 -16.95 8.31
CA SER A 420 4.93 -16.56 9.44
C SER A 420 6.08 -17.52 9.77
N ASP A 421 6.03 -18.77 9.28
CA ASP A 421 7.05 -19.78 9.57
C ASP A 421 8.43 -19.42 8.97
N PHE A 422 8.45 -18.52 7.97
CA PHE A 422 9.68 -18.02 7.34
C PHE A 422 10.38 -16.90 8.11
N ALA A 423 9.64 -16.06 8.85
CA ALA A 423 10.18 -15.04 9.76
C ALA A 423 9.11 -14.57 10.75
N GLN A 424 9.43 -14.51 12.04
CA GLN A 424 8.50 -14.19 13.13
C GLN A 424 8.82 -12.87 13.85
N TRP A 425 9.72 -12.06 13.34
CA TRP A 425 10.11 -10.76 13.88
C TRP A 425 9.67 -9.62 12.96
N ASP A 426 9.56 -8.40 13.49
CA ASP A 426 9.24 -7.19 12.71
C ASP A 426 10.43 -6.25 12.62
N TYR A 427 11.38 -6.39 13.53
CA TYR A 427 12.65 -5.68 13.56
C TYR A 427 13.78 -6.65 13.86
N LEU A 428 14.86 -6.55 13.10
CA LEU A 428 16.10 -7.26 13.37
C LEU A 428 17.24 -6.27 13.29
N HIS A 429 18.09 -6.27 14.30
CA HIS A 429 19.41 -5.66 14.27
C HIS A 429 20.47 -6.75 14.36
N PHE A 430 21.56 -6.61 13.63
CA PHE A 430 22.68 -7.52 13.71
C PHE A 430 24.01 -6.78 13.72
N ASP A 431 24.97 -7.35 14.45
CA ASP A 431 26.37 -6.93 14.48
C ASP A 431 27.20 -7.96 13.71
N GLN A 432 27.93 -7.51 12.70
CA GLN A 432 28.65 -8.40 11.79
C GLN A 432 29.88 -9.06 12.47
N PHE A 433 30.54 -8.34 13.37
CA PHE A 433 31.78 -8.84 13.98
C PHE A 433 31.51 -9.88 15.06
N THR A 434 30.47 -9.69 15.83
CA THR A 434 30.07 -10.63 16.89
C THR A 434 29.14 -11.72 16.40
N GLY A 435 28.54 -11.57 15.23
CA GLY A 435 27.50 -12.44 14.72
C GLY A 435 26.17 -12.36 15.52
N ARG A 436 26.08 -11.41 16.43
CA ARG A 436 24.89 -11.25 17.29
C ARG A 436 23.73 -10.66 16.50
N THR A 437 22.57 -11.31 16.59
CA THR A 437 21.31 -10.83 16.05
C THR A 437 20.32 -10.56 17.18
N ILE A 438 19.57 -9.47 17.08
CA ILE A 438 18.55 -9.05 18.07
C ILE A 438 17.22 -8.91 17.32
N PRO A 439 16.38 -9.96 17.30
CA PRO A 439 15.03 -9.87 16.78
C PRO A 439 14.11 -9.18 17.78
N ALA A 440 13.13 -8.40 17.29
CA ALA A 440 12.15 -7.76 18.12
C ALA A 440 10.79 -7.67 17.40
N ARG A 441 9.75 -7.45 18.20
CA ARG A 441 8.43 -7.03 17.72
C ARG A 441 8.32 -5.52 17.89
N THR A 442 7.62 -4.88 16.97
CA THR A 442 7.35 -3.44 17.02
C THR A 442 5.90 -3.19 17.38
N VAL A 443 5.65 -2.10 18.09
CA VAL A 443 4.30 -1.72 18.53
C VAL A 443 3.91 -0.42 17.84
N ARG A 444 2.74 -0.42 17.22
CA ARG A 444 2.15 0.76 16.59
C ARG A 444 1.75 1.75 17.67
N ASP A 445 2.07 3.02 17.45
CA ASP A 445 1.59 4.12 18.28
C ASP A 445 0.18 4.54 17.81
N PRO A 446 -0.86 4.44 18.67
CA PRO A 446 -2.22 4.87 18.34
C PRO A 446 -2.32 6.37 18.01
N GLU A 447 -1.43 7.20 18.55
CA GLU A 447 -1.39 8.65 18.34
C GLU A 447 -0.43 9.06 17.20
N CYS A 448 0.16 8.10 16.49
CA CYS A 448 1.07 8.39 15.38
C CYS A 448 0.39 9.26 14.31
N PRO A 449 0.99 10.41 13.91
CA PRO A 449 0.38 11.30 12.94
C PRO A 449 0.25 10.71 11.53
N GLN A 450 0.87 9.55 11.28
CA GLN A 450 0.77 8.89 9.98
C GLN A 450 -0.11 7.64 10.01
N CYS A 451 0.14 6.70 10.92
CA CYS A 451 -0.60 5.45 10.97
C CYS A 451 -1.56 5.33 12.17
N GLY A 452 -1.63 6.35 13.05
CA GLY A 452 -2.54 6.40 14.20
C GLY A 452 -4.00 6.66 13.81
N GLN A 453 -4.84 6.93 14.80
CA GLN A 453 -6.29 7.14 14.61
C GLN A 453 -6.61 8.34 13.73
N ASP A 454 -5.88 9.45 13.91
CA ASP A 454 -6.03 10.68 13.13
C ASP A 454 -5.04 10.74 11.95
N GLY A 455 -4.39 9.63 11.63
CA GLY A 455 -3.45 9.51 10.52
C GLY A 455 -4.12 9.32 9.17
N TYR A 456 -3.34 8.87 8.19
CA TYR A 456 -3.81 8.65 6.82
C TYR A 456 -3.64 7.18 6.36
N LEU A 457 -3.78 6.24 7.28
CA LEU A 457 -3.75 4.81 6.96
C LEU A 457 -4.87 4.48 5.96
N LEU A 458 -4.49 3.85 4.83
CA LEU A 458 -5.41 3.49 3.73
C LEU A 458 -6.19 4.68 3.12
N ALA A 459 -5.73 5.91 3.33
CA ALA A 459 -6.41 7.10 2.81
C ALA A 459 -6.26 7.30 1.29
N GLY A 460 -5.40 6.54 0.63
CA GLY A 460 -5.15 6.68 -0.80
C GLY A 460 -4.50 8.01 -1.18
N ASP A 461 -4.81 8.51 -2.38
CA ASP A 461 -4.28 9.78 -2.87
C ASP A 461 -4.73 10.95 -1.97
N PRO A 462 -3.85 11.90 -1.65
CA PRO A 462 -4.27 13.10 -0.93
C PRO A 462 -5.30 13.86 -1.77
N ALA A 463 -6.35 14.36 -1.11
CA ALA A 463 -7.33 15.21 -1.77
C ALA A 463 -6.60 16.36 -2.49
N GLU A 464 -6.93 16.58 -3.76
CA GLU A 464 -6.40 17.75 -4.46
C GLU A 464 -6.72 19.00 -3.62
N PRO A 465 -5.73 19.86 -3.37
CA PRO A 465 -6.01 21.10 -2.69
C PRO A 465 -7.10 21.81 -3.49
N LYS A 466 -8.27 22.03 -2.87
CA LYS A 466 -9.32 22.86 -3.48
C LYS A 466 -8.61 24.11 -3.99
N LYS A 467 -8.66 24.37 -5.30
CA LYS A 467 -8.09 25.59 -5.89
C LYS A 467 -8.72 26.75 -5.10
N ILE A 468 -8.01 27.21 -4.08
CA ILE A 468 -8.35 28.45 -3.40
C ILE A 468 -8.17 29.47 -4.52
N GLY A 469 -9.28 30.02 -5.01
CA GLY A 469 -9.22 31.07 -6.02
C GLY A 469 -8.19 32.06 -5.53
N GLN A 470 -7.19 32.37 -6.37
CA GLN A 470 -6.12 33.28 -5.96
C GLN A 470 -6.78 34.46 -5.24
N PRO A 471 -6.39 34.75 -4.00
CA PRO A 471 -6.92 35.91 -3.32
C PRO A 471 -6.67 37.09 -4.27
N LYS A 472 -7.73 37.79 -4.68
CA LYS A 472 -7.58 39.02 -5.45
C LYS A 472 -6.75 39.94 -4.57
N ILE A 473 -5.45 39.96 -4.78
CA ILE A 473 -4.52 40.89 -4.09
C ILE A 473 -4.93 42.24 -4.58
N ARG A 474 -5.60 43.00 -3.70
CA ARG A 474 -5.85 44.41 -3.96
C ARG A 474 -4.53 45.15 -3.84
N PRO A 475 -4.23 46.10 -4.77
CA PRO A 475 -3.11 46.99 -4.60
C PRO A 475 -3.19 47.71 -3.25
N TRP A 476 -2.07 47.83 -2.61
CA TRP A 476 -1.94 48.60 -1.35
C TRP A 476 -2.44 50.03 -1.62
N GLY A 477 -3.50 50.48 -0.90
CA GLY A 477 -4.05 51.83 -1.04
C GLY A 477 -5.53 51.92 -1.43
N GLU A 478 -6.18 50.84 -1.90
CA GLU A 478 -7.62 50.86 -2.16
C GLU A 478 -8.44 50.50 -0.90
N GLY A 479 -9.21 51.48 -0.41
CA GLY A 479 -10.12 51.31 0.73
C GLY A 479 -11.22 50.25 0.45
N PRO A 480 -11.97 49.79 1.48
CA PRO A 480 -13.03 48.78 1.30
C PRO A 480 -14.11 49.26 0.35
N PRO A 481 -14.74 48.39 -0.46
CA PRO A 481 -15.76 48.76 -1.41
C PRO A 481 -16.93 49.44 -0.69
N LYS A 482 -17.34 50.59 -1.19
CA LYS A 482 -18.58 51.27 -0.74
C LYS A 482 -19.77 50.32 -0.98
N GLY A 483 -20.39 49.80 0.11
CA GLY A 483 -21.57 48.96 0.03
C GLY A 483 -21.52 47.60 0.71
N ALA A 484 -20.46 47.24 1.45
CA ALA A 484 -20.45 45.99 2.22
C ALA A 484 -21.29 46.13 3.51
N THR A 485 -22.58 45.74 3.42
CA THR A 485 -23.42 45.56 4.62
C THR A 485 -22.88 44.41 5.45
N LYS A 486 -22.63 44.64 6.73
CA LYS A 486 -22.23 43.63 7.72
C LYS A 486 -23.30 42.50 7.74
N LYS A 487 -23.01 41.38 7.12
CA LYS A 487 -23.78 40.16 7.39
C LYS A 487 -23.50 39.74 8.84
N ARG A 488 -24.57 39.61 9.64
CA ARG A 488 -24.50 39.06 11.01
C ARG A 488 -23.88 37.67 10.94
N ALA A 489 -22.95 37.41 11.85
CA ALA A 489 -22.38 36.08 12.07
C ALA A 489 -23.49 35.07 12.38
N PRO A 490 -23.47 33.87 11.84
CA PRO A 490 -24.43 32.83 12.20
C PRO A 490 -24.20 32.43 13.66
N ALA A 491 -25.33 32.23 14.40
CA ALA A 491 -25.33 31.80 15.79
C ALA A 491 -24.63 30.42 15.89
N GLN A 492 -23.73 30.28 16.86
CA GLN A 492 -23.10 29.00 17.16
C GLN A 492 -24.14 27.95 17.56
N PRO A 493 -24.09 26.73 17.02
CA PRO A 493 -24.97 25.67 17.48
C PRO A 493 -24.59 25.24 18.89
N THR A 494 -25.56 25.22 19.78
CA THR A 494 -25.43 24.69 21.14
C THR A 494 -25.16 23.20 21.06
N THR A 495 -23.97 22.77 21.42
CA THR A 495 -23.57 21.37 21.52
C THR A 495 -24.28 20.66 22.66
N SER A 496 -25.27 19.83 22.38
CA SER A 496 -25.76 18.84 23.34
C SER A 496 -24.81 17.61 23.33
N ARG A 497 -23.79 17.66 24.18
CA ARG A 497 -22.92 16.53 24.53
C ARG A 497 -23.72 15.48 25.31
N LYS A 498 -24.47 14.58 24.67
CA LYS A 498 -25.10 13.45 25.39
C LYS A 498 -25.14 12.11 24.66
N TRP A 499 -24.55 11.97 23.48
CA TRP A 499 -24.60 10.72 22.72
C TRP A 499 -23.31 9.85 22.75
N TRP A 500 -22.20 10.31 23.31
CA TRP A 500 -20.88 9.65 23.24
C TRP A 500 -20.50 8.80 24.46
N LYS A 501 -21.43 8.40 25.34
CA LYS A 501 -21.12 7.61 26.55
C LYS A 501 -21.64 6.18 26.54
N ARG A 502 -21.98 5.57 25.41
CA ARG A 502 -22.49 4.19 25.40
C ARG A 502 -21.61 3.14 24.68
N THR A 503 -20.44 3.48 24.16
CA THR A 503 -19.56 2.50 23.50
C THR A 503 -18.16 2.40 24.11
N LYS A 504 -18.06 2.45 25.46
CA LYS A 504 -16.84 2.03 26.18
C LYS A 504 -17.26 1.23 27.40
N LYS A 505 -17.64 -0.01 27.20
CA LYS A 505 -17.57 -1.11 28.17
C LYS A 505 -17.78 -2.42 27.43
N THR A 506 -16.75 -3.03 27.01
CA THR A 506 -16.27 -4.41 27.14
C THR A 506 -14.99 -4.54 26.34
#